data_86a54f5574abd90b21fc8e50f5648926
#
_entry.id   86a54f5574abd90b21fc8e50f5648926
#
_cell.length_a   1.000
_cell.length_b   1.000
_cell.length_c   1.000
_cell.angle_alpha   90.00
_cell.angle_beta   90.00
_cell.angle_gamma   90.00
#
_symmetry.space_group_name_H-M   'P 1'
#
loop_
_entity.id
_entity.type
_entity.pdbx_description
1 polymer ?
#
loop_
_entity_poly.entity_id
_entity_poly.type
_entity_poly.pdbx_seq_one_letter_code
_entity_poly.pdbx_strand_id
1 'polypeptide(L)'
;MKSTKKLLMLLVVLLTTTAHAATEPTEAEIVTKLKAIYPSTQIDAVRTTPISGIYEVLMGKNIGYTNTDGRYFLFGHLFDMQTQQDLTQAQLDQLNTVQFAELPLEDAVKTVHGKGE
;
A
#
# COMPACT_ATOMS: atom_id res chain seq x y z
N MET A 1 -32.58 55.58 43.66
CA MET A 1 -31.46 55.39 42.76
C MET A 1 -31.10 53.92 42.79
N LYS A 2 -31.60 53.16 41.84
CA LYS A 2 -31.31 51.73 41.78
C LYS A 2 -30.45 51.46 40.55
N SER A 3 -29.18 51.19 40.82
CA SER A 3 -28.20 50.79 39.80
C SER A 3 -28.45 49.36 39.38
N THR A 4 -28.98 49.16 38.20
CA THR A 4 -29.13 47.86 37.58
C THR A 4 -27.83 47.52 36.87
N LYS A 5 -27.01 46.71 37.52
CA LYS A 5 -25.81 46.11 36.90
C LYS A 5 -26.32 45.07 35.90
N LYS A 6 -26.26 45.41 34.61
CA LYS A 6 -26.48 44.46 33.53
C LYS A 6 -25.25 43.53 33.45
N LEU A 7 -25.43 42.33 33.97
CA LEU A 7 -24.47 41.23 33.82
C LEU A 7 -24.54 40.73 32.37
N LEU A 8 -23.63 41.23 31.54
CA LEU A 8 -23.47 40.77 30.20
C LEU A 8 -22.72 39.40 30.25
N MET A 9 -23.49 38.35 30.26
CA MET A 9 -22.98 36.99 30.20
C MET A 9 -22.51 36.72 28.78
N LEU A 10 -21.19 36.89 28.53
CA LEU A 10 -20.53 36.56 27.26
C LEU A 10 -20.49 35.05 27.14
N LEU A 11 -21.45 34.46 26.43
CA LEU A 11 -21.46 33.04 26.08
C LEU A 11 -20.40 32.82 24.99
N VAL A 12 -19.19 32.48 25.40
CA VAL A 12 -18.14 32.03 24.49
C VAL A 12 -18.49 30.60 24.08
N VAL A 13 -19.15 30.48 22.93
CA VAL A 13 -19.36 29.18 22.29
C VAL A 13 -18.01 28.76 21.71
N LEU A 14 -17.29 27.89 22.44
CA LEU A 14 -16.08 27.25 21.97
C LEU A 14 -16.48 26.25 20.87
N LEU A 15 -16.44 26.68 19.60
CA LEU A 15 -16.54 25.75 18.48
C LEU A 15 -15.28 24.89 18.49
N THR A 16 -15.36 23.73 19.13
CA THR A 16 -14.36 22.67 18.94
C THR A 16 -14.59 22.08 17.57
N THR A 17 -13.89 22.60 16.58
CA THR A 17 -13.73 21.93 15.29
C THR A 17 -12.93 20.66 15.54
N THR A 18 -13.62 19.53 15.69
CA THR A 18 -12.98 18.21 15.59
C THR A 18 -12.46 18.06 14.17
N ALA A 19 -11.16 18.34 13.97
CA ALA A 19 -10.49 17.95 12.75
C ALA A 19 -10.57 16.43 12.69
N HIS A 20 -11.49 15.91 11.87
CA HIS A 20 -11.45 14.52 11.45
C HIS A 20 -10.19 14.38 10.60
N ALA A 21 -9.10 13.91 11.21
CA ALA A 21 -8.00 13.36 10.45
C ALA A 21 -8.61 12.23 9.60
N ALA A 22 -8.67 12.41 8.29
CA ALA A 22 -9.08 11.36 7.38
C ALA A 22 -8.10 10.21 7.60
N THR A 23 -8.55 9.15 8.26
CA THR A 23 -7.76 7.93 8.45
C THR A 23 -7.57 7.32 7.07
N GLU A 24 -6.34 7.14 6.65
CA GLU A 24 -6.05 6.43 5.40
C GLU A 24 -6.63 5.02 5.48
N PRO A 25 -7.26 4.53 4.40
CA PRO A 25 -7.83 3.19 4.41
C PRO A 25 -6.73 2.14 4.60
N THR A 26 -7.11 1.08 5.26
CA THR A 26 -6.24 -0.08 5.49
C THR A 26 -6.02 -0.86 4.19
N GLU A 27 -4.93 -1.62 4.12
CA GLU A 27 -4.62 -2.50 3.00
C GLU A 27 -5.78 -3.45 2.67
N ALA A 28 -6.43 -4.02 3.71
CA ALA A 28 -7.58 -4.92 3.55
C ALA A 28 -8.81 -4.23 2.93
N GLU A 29 -9.06 -2.98 3.28
CA GLU A 29 -10.15 -2.19 2.69
C GLU A 29 -9.88 -1.91 1.21
N ILE A 30 -8.64 -1.58 0.86
CA ILE A 30 -8.25 -1.39 -0.55
C ILE A 30 -8.36 -2.70 -1.33
N VAL A 31 -7.91 -3.84 -0.79
CA VAL A 31 -8.09 -5.16 -1.43
C VAL A 31 -9.55 -5.43 -1.72
N THR A 32 -10.42 -5.25 -0.72
CA THR A 32 -11.87 -5.48 -0.86
C THR A 32 -12.47 -4.60 -1.95
N LYS A 33 -12.10 -3.33 -1.95
CA LYS A 33 -12.56 -2.35 -2.93
C LYS A 33 -12.11 -2.71 -4.35
N LEU A 34 -10.83 -3.03 -4.52
CA LEU A 34 -10.28 -3.39 -5.83
C LEU A 34 -10.91 -4.67 -6.39
N LYS A 35 -11.14 -5.69 -5.57
CA LYS A 35 -11.84 -6.92 -5.98
C LYS A 35 -13.28 -6.66 -6.39
N ALA A 36 -13.95 -5.71 -5.76
CA ALA A 36 -15.30 -5.31 -6.15
C ALA A 36 -15.33 -4.56 -7.49
N ILE A 37 -14.35 -3.69 -7.74
CA ILE A 37 -14.25 -2.91 -8.99
C ILE A 37 -13.75 -3.78 -10.16
N TYR A 38 -12.80 -4.66 -9.89
CA TYR A 38 -12.10 -5.49 -10.89
C TYR A 38 -12.23 -6.98 -10.56
N PRO A 39 -13.43 -7.56 -10.65
CA PRO A 39 -13.68 -8.96 -10.22
C PRO A 39 -12.93 -9.99 -11.06
N SER A 40 -12.53 -9.65 -12.28
CA SER A 40 -11.76 -10.54 -13.17
C SER A 40 -10.25 -10.40 -13.02
N THR A 41 -9.77 -9.48 -12.17
CA THR A 41 -8.34 -9.27 -11.96
C THR A 41 -7.89 -10.04 -10.73
N GLN A 42 -6.82 -10.81 -10.89
CA GLN A 42 -6.19 -11.47 -9.75
C GLN A 42 -5.47 -10.41 -8.90
N ILE A 43 -6.00 -10.13 -7.72
CA ILE A 43 -5.39 -9.24 -6.73
C ILE A 43 -4.97 -10.10 -5.55
N ASP A 44 -3.68 -10.30 -5.39
CA ASP A 44 -3.10 -11.17 -4.38
C ASP A 44 -2.86 -10.41 -3.06
N ALA A 45 -2.30 -9.22 -3.15
CA ALA A 45 -2.03 -8.38 -2.00
C ALA A 45 -2.04 -6.89 -2.37
N VAL A 46 -2.28 -6.08 -1.36
CA VAL A 46 -2.08 -4.62 -1.40
C VAL A 46 -1.17 -4.25 -0.24
N ARG A 47 -0.26 -3.33 -0.47
CA ARG A 47 0.67 -2.81 0.54
C ARG A 47 0.71 -1.29 0.50
N THR A 48 0.98 -0.71 1.64
CA THR A 48 1.29 0.72 1.72
C THR A 48 2.64 1.02 1.08
N THR A 49 2.78 2.22 0.54
CA THR A 49 4.06 2.73 0.02
C THR A 49 4.54 3.91 0.87
N PRO A 50 5.79 4.34 0.72
CA PRO A 50 6.26 5.57 1.37
C PRO A 50 5.54 6.85 0.92
N ILE A 51 4.73 6.76 -0.15
CA ILE A 51 3.93 7.88 -0.68
C ILE A 51 2.52 7.74 -0.13
N SER A 52 2.09 8.69 0.71
CA SER A 52 0.75 8.74 1.26
C SER A 52 -0.32 8.69 0.15
N GLY A 53 -1.35 7.87 0.34
CA GLY A 53 -2.45 7.69 -0.60
C GLY A 53 -2.13 6.86 -1.86
N ILE A 54 -0.91 6.33 -1.97
CA ILE A 54 -0.50 5.42 -3.03
C ILE A 54 -0.24 4.02 -2.44
N TYR A 55 -0.85 3.04 -3.06
CA TYR A 55 -0.77 1.63 -2.65
C TYR A 55 -0.13 0.79 -3.75
N GLU A 56 0.74 -0.11 -3.35
CA GLU A 56 1.26 -1.17 -4.20
C GLU A 56 0.26 -2.31 -4.29
N VAL A 57 -0.03 -2.77 -5.49
CA VAL A 57 -0.96 -3.88 -5.76
C VAL A 57 -0.21 -5.00 -6.43
N LEU A 58 -0.20 -6.17 -5.80
CA LEU A 58 0.36 -7.39 -6.34
C LEU A 58 -0.71 -8.13 -7.13
N MET A 59 -0.42 -8.42 -8.39
CA MET A 59 -1.32 -9.08 -9.33
C MET A 59 -0.57 -10.21 -10.04
N GLY A 60 -0.54 -11.40 -9.42
CA GLY A 60 0.29 -12.52 -9.88
C GLY A 60 1.77 -12.16 -9.82
N LYS A 61 2.41 -12.06 -10.98
CA LYS A 61 3.82 -11.66 -11.11
C LYS A 61 4.03 -10.17 -11.40
N ASN A 62 2.94 -9.41 -11.48
CA ASN A 62 2.99 -8.00 -11.82
C ASN A 62 2.74 -7.15 -10.57
N ILE A 63 3.41 -6.01 -10.53
CA ILE A 63 3.19 -4.99 -9.53
C ILE A 63 2.68 -3.73 -10.23
N GLY A 64 1.63 -3.17 -9.66
CA GLY A 64 1.10 -1.87 -10.04
C GLY A 64 0.89 -1.00 -8.81
N TYR A 65 0.68 0.27 -9.03
CA TYR A 65 0.40 1.24 -7.98
C TYR A 65 -0.95 1.89 -8.26
N THR A 66 -1.72 2.12 -7.21
CA THR A 66 -3.02 2.75 -7.33
C THR A 66 -3.24 3.77 -6.22
N ASN A 67 -4.15 4.69 -6.45
CA ASN A 67 -4.62 5.59 -5.41
C ASN A 67 -5.70 4.93 -4.55
N THR A 68 -6.11 5.59 -3.48
CA THR A 68 -7.16 5.17 -2.55
C THR A 68 -8.48 4.78 -3.22
N ASP A 69 -8.80 5.42 -4.37
CA ASP A 69 -10.03 5.14 -5.09
C ASP A 69 -9.96 3.88 -5.95
N GLY A 70 -8.77 3.40 -6.27
CA GLY A 70 -8.56 2.25 -7.13
C GLY A 70 -8.89 2.52 -8.61
N ARG A 71 -9.02 3.79 -8.99
CA ARG A 71 -9.42 4.18 -10.35
C ARG A 71 -8.24 4.26 -11.31
N TYR A 72 -7.11 4.75 -10.83
CA TYR A 72 -5.92 4.95 -11.63
C TYR A 72 -4.84 3.98 -11.23
N PHE A 73 -4.27 3.31 -12.22
CA PHE A 73 -3.14 2.42 -12.03
C PHE A 73 -1.92 2.96 -12.75
N LEU A 74 -0.78 2.90 -12.07
CA LEU A 74 0.53 3.16 -12.62
C LEU A 74 1.30 1.83 -12.64
N PHE A 75 1.82 1.45 -13.80
CA PHE A 75 2.70 0.31 -13.95
C PHE A 75 4.12 0.79 -14.20
N GLY A 76 5.05 0.33 -13.40
CA GLY A 76 6.43 0.78 -13.46
C GLY A 76 7.16 0.53 -12.15
N HIS A 77 8.30 1.17 -11.97
CA HIS A 77 9.10 1.04 -10.78
C HIS A 77 8.99 2.28 -9.90
N LEU A 78 8.85 2.04 -8.61
CA LEU A 78 8.94 3.06 -7.57
C LEU A 78 10.38 3.10 -7.07
N PHE A 79 11.04 4.20 -7.32
CA PHE A 79 12.44 4.40 -7.00
C PHE A 79 12.58 5.42 -5.87
N ASP A 80 13.29 5.06 -4.82
CA ASP A 80 13.70 6.00 -3.79
C ASP A 80 15.02 6.65 -4.21
N MET A 81 14.93 7.89 -4.67
CA MET A 81 16.09 8.64 -5.15
C MET A 81 17.07 9.02 -4.04
N GLN A 82 16.62 9.05 -2.79
CA GLN A 82 17.48 9.37 -1.65
C GLN A 82 18.38 8.19 -1.27
N THR A 83 17.81 7.00 -1.25
CA THR A 83 18.53 5.76 -0.92
C THR A 83 19.09 5.05 -2.15
N GLN A 84 18.76 5.52 -3.36
CA GLN A 84 19.09 4.88 -4.65
C GLN A 84 18.57 3.45 -4.75
N GLN A 85 17.40 3.18 -4.17
CA GLN A 85 16.79 1.85 -4.17
C GLN A 85 15.55 1.79 -5.06
N ASP A 86 15.47 0.71 -5.84
CA ASP A 86 14.27 0.31 -6.55
C ASP A 86 13.40 -0.55 -5.64
N LEU A 87 12.36 0.06 -5.09
CA LEU A 87 11.47 -0.59 -4.14
C LEU A 87 10.62 -1.67 -4.83
N THR A 88 10.27 -1.47 -6.09
CA THR A 88 9.52 -2.46 -6.88
C THR A 88 10.38 -3.69 -7.17
N GLN A 89 11.64 -3.50 -7.57
CA GLN A 89 12.54 -4.62 -7.84
C GLN A 89 12.77 -5.46 -6.59
N ALA A 90 12.94 -4.83 -5.43
CA ALA A 90 13.08 -5.54 -4.17
C ALA A 90 11.88 -6.47 -3.86
N GLN A 91 10.66 -6.04 -4.19
CA GLN A 91 9.46 -6.86 -4.04
C GLN A 91 9.40 -8.00 -5.08
N LEU A 92 9.74 -7.71 -6.32
CA LEU A 92 9.80 -8.74 -7.39
C LEU A 92 10.82 -9.82 -7.06
N ASP A 93 11.95 -9.46 -6.49
CA ASP A 93 13.00 -10.41 -6.08
C ASP A 93 12.52 -11.32 -4.94
N GLN A 94 11.78 -10.75 -3.97
CA GLN A 94 11.17 -11.55 -2.90
C GLN A 94 10.17 -12.56 -3.45
N LEU A 95 9.29 -12.15 -4.39
CA LEU A 95 8.32 -13.03 -5.01
C LEU A 95 8.99 -14.17 -5.79
N ASN A 96 10.03 -13.86 -6.52
CA ASN A 96 10.78 -14.86 -7.28
C ASN A 96 11.51 -15.85 -6.35
N THR A 97 12.04 -15.38 -5.22
CA THR A 97 12.72 -16.24 -4.24
C THR A 97 11.76 -17.24 -3.60
N VAL A 98 10.54 -16.80 -3.25
CA VAL A 98 9.52 -17.69 -2.67
C VAL A 98 9.11 -18.78 -3.66
N GLN A 99 8.93 -18.45 -4.93
CA GLN A 99 8.61 -19.43 -5.97
C GLN A 99 9.74 -20.46 -6.20
N PHE A 100 10.99 -20.05 -6.06
CA PHE A 100 12.12 -20.95 -6.19
C PHE A 100 12.21 -21.98 -5.04
N ALA A 101 11.81 -21.58 -3.83
CA ALA A 101 11.78 -22.45 -2.67
C ALA A 101 10.64 -23.49 -2.73
N GLU A 102 9.60 -23.24 -3.51
CA GLU A 102 8.47 -24.15 -3.73
C GLU A 102 8.68 -25.15 -4.87
N LEU A 103 9.79 -25.05 -5.61
CA LEU A 103 10.09 -26.01 -6.67
C LEU A 103 10.44 -27.39 -6.06
N PRO A 104 9.77 -28.46 -6.49
CA PRO A 104 10.14 -29.81 -6.08
C PRO A 104 11.50 -30.18 -6.69
N LEU A 105 12.56 -29.91 -5.95
CA LEU A 105 13.95 -30.18 -6.38
C LEU A 105 14.25 -31.69 -6.52
N GLU A 106 13.32 -32.53 -6.08
CA GLU A 106 13.43 -33.99 -6.18
C GLU A 106 13.36 -34.47 -7.63
N ASP A 107 12.65 -33.71 -8.49
CA ASP A 107 12.53 -33.99 -9.92
C ASP A 107 13.55 -33.23 -10.79
N ALA A 108 14.45 -32.46 -10.16
CA ALA A 108 15.47 -31.72 -10.89
C ALA A 108 16.54 -32.65 -11.45
N VAL A 109 16.70 -32.68 -12.76
CA VAL A 109 17.78 -33.38 -13.43
C VAL A 109 19.13 -32.74 -13.06
N LYS A 110 19.85 -33.36 -12.15
CA LYS A 110 21.16 -32.89 -11.73
C LYS A 110 22.20 -33.29 -12.76
N THR A 111 22.49 -32.40 -13.72
CA THR A 111 23.59 -32.61 -14.67
C THR A 111 24.85 -32.00 -14.08
N VAL A 112 25.80 -32.86 -13.67
CA VAL A 112 27.09 -32.41 -13.20
C VAL A 112 28.04 -32.38 -14.41
N HIS A 113 28.40 -31.19 -14.88
CA HIS A 113 29.42 -30.99 -15.89
C HIS A 113 30.74 -30.66 -15.21
N GLY A 114 31.72 -31.56 -15.41
CA GLY A 114 33.11 -31.37 -15.01
C GLY A 114 33.54 -32.22 -13.82
N LYS A 115 34.59 -33.01 -14.06
CA LYS A 115 35.44 -33.53 -13.01
C LYS A 115 36.48 -32.45 -12.78
N GLY A 116 36.39 -31.76 -11.62
CA GLY A 116 37.50 -30.89 -11.22
C GLY A 116 38.74 -31.73 -10.97
N GLU A 117 39.74 -31.55 -11.78
CA GLU A 117 41.14 -31.88 -11.47
C GLU A 117 41.83 -30.64 -10.96
#